data_9fcb9f3bf9d214df47a0dfdba86a8904
#
_entry.id   9fcb9f3bf9d214df47a0dfdba86a8904
#
_cell.length_a   1.000
_cell.length_b   1.000
_cell.length_c   1.000
_cell.angle_alpha   90.00
_cell.angle_beta   90.00
_cell.angle_gamma   90.00
#
_symmetry.space_group_name_H-M   'P 1'
#
loop_
_entity.id
_entity.type
_entity.pdbx_description
1 polymer ?
#
loop_
_entity_poly.entity_id
_entity_poly.type
_entity_poly.pdbx_seq_one_letter_code
_entity_poly.pdbx_strand_id
1 'polypeptide(L)'
;LYAKVILDPEFSQKQDEQAVALNRAYNQTFDEFAKKNYTNTLVCIMELKAQFGENKLSPQLAYLKTIAEGHQEELAPFETSLKNIVSTYPEDKLITPLVKNHLDFIEKNRKVLAAKLAVLTDKDPLVYALVEETKTEIISSKPAKILETNSLFSLADSSHYYVVIDVANGGANLSSSRFGIGQFNRANFADGAIKHQLKPVGDANQLIYIGEFYSKNTATDYLQNIRSLLSDIMKVSKESYSIYLCTKANLDLLSNTDLLIQYQKFYTEHYQ
;
A
#
# COMPACT_ATOMS: atom_id res chain seq x y z
N LEU A 1 11.00 -29.54 12.12
CA LEU A 1 9.75 -28.88 11.72
C LEU A 1 9.83 -28.37 10.27
N TYR A 2 10.88 -27.68 9.87
CA TYR A 2 11.05 -27.13 8.51
C TYR A 2 10.99 -28.18 7.40
N ALA A 3 11.54 -29.37 7.61
CA ALA A 3 11.54 -30.44 6.60
C ALA A 3 10.15 -31.05 6.34
N LYS A 4 9.22 -31.00 7.31
CA LYS A 4 7.84 -31.45 7.10
C LYS A 4 7.00 -30.49 6.28
N VAL A 5 7.26 -29.17 6.40
CA VAL A 5 6.53 -28.13 5.68
C VAL A 5 6.78 -28.18 4.16
N ILE A 6 8.00 -28.57 3.75
CA ILE A 6 8.37 -28.67 2.32
C ILE A 6 7.80 -29.92 1.64
N LEU A 7 7.40 -30.94 2.42
CA LEU A 7 6.99 -32.26 1.92
C LEU A 7 5.49 -32.54 2.03
N ASP A 8 4.71 -31.63 2.63
CA ASP A 8 3.26 -31.82 2.82
C ASP A 8 2.47 -30.76 2.03
N PRO A 9 1.96 -31.11 0.83
CA PRO A 9 1.16 -30.19 0.01
C PRO A 9 -0.11 -29.67 0.71
N GLU A 10 -0.74 -30.51 1.56
CA GLU A 10 -1.95 -30.10 2.31
C GLU A 10 -1.66 -29.03 3.35
N PHE A 11 -0.47 -29.09 3.96
CA PHE A 11 -0.06 -28.06 4.93
C PHE A 11 0.21 -26.70 4.24
N SER A 12 0.87 -26.72 3.09
CA SER A 12 1.09 -25.51 2.29
C SER A 12 -0.23 -24.89 1.84
N GLN A 13 -1.14 -25.70 1.30
CA GLN A 13 -2.47 -25.25 0.88
C GLN A 13 -3.27 -24.63 2.02
N LYS A 14 -3.27 -25.22 3.21
CA LYS A 14 -3.94 -24.65 4.39
C LYS A 14 -3.35 -23.31 4.82
N GLN A 15 -2.03 -23.15 4.75
CA GLN A 15 -1.39 -21.86 5.04
C GLN A 15 -1.78 -20.77 4.02
N ASP A 16 -1.85 -21.13 2.74
CA ASP A 16 -2.27 -20.20 1.68
C ASP A 16 -3.74 -19.80 1.85
N GLU A 17 -4.62 -20.75 2.16
CA GLU A 17 -6.03 -20.50 2.45
C GLU A 17 -6.21 -19.57 3.69
N GLN A 18 -5.42 -19.80 4.75
CA GLN A 18 -5.43 -18.94 5.93
C GLN A 18 -4.92 -17.53 5.62
N ALA A 19 -3.88 -17.39 4.80
CA ALA A 19 -3.35 -16.10 4.39
C ALA A 19 -4.36 -15.32 3.53
N VAL A 20 -5.07 -16.01 2.63
CA VAL A 20 -6.15 -15.42 1.83
C VAL A 20 -7.31 -14.99 2.72
N ALA A 21 -7.73 -15.83 3.66
CA ALA A 21 -8.81 -15.52 4.61
C ALA A 21 -8.45 -14.31 5.49
N LEU A 22 -7.21 -14.26 6.00
CA LEU A 22 -6.70 -13.14 6.80
C LEU A 22 -6.69 -11.83 6.00
N ASN A 23 -6.20 -11.84 4.76
CA ASN A 23 -6.19 -10.66 3.90
C ASN A 23 -7.61 -10.19 3.58
N ARG A 24 -8.54 -11.11 3.36
CA ARG A 24 -9.96 -10.79 3.13
C ARG A 24 -10.59 -10.11 4.35
N ALA A 25 -10.36 -10.66 5.56
CA ALA A 25 -10.86 -10.08 6.80
C ALA A 25 -10.26 -8.69 7.06
N TYR A 26 -8.97 -8.50 6.77
CA TYR A 26 -8.33 -7.18 6.83
C TYR A 26 -8.94 -6.19 5.85
N ASN A 27 -9.19 -6.59 4.60
CA ASN A 27 -9.83 -5.73 3.60
C ASN A 27 -11.23 -5.28 4.06
N GLN A 28 -12.04 -6.18 4.63
CA GLN A 28 -13.36 -5.85 5.19
C GLN A 28 -13.25 -4.86 6.35
N THR A 29 -12.29 -5.07 7.26
CA THR A 29 -12.01 -4.15 8.37
C THR A 29 -11.61 -2.77 7.86
N PHE A 30 -10.74 -2.72 6.84
CA PHE A 30 -10.30 -1.48 6.22
C PHE A 30 -11.45 -0.76 5.48
N ASP A 31 -12.35 -1.47 4.83
CA ASP A 31 -13.51 -0.88 4.17
C ASP A 31 -14.43 -0.15 5.16
N GLU A 32 -14.62 -0.70 6.37
CA GLU A 32 -15.38 -0.01 7.44
C GLU A 32 -14.62 1.25 7.92
N PHE A 33 -13.31 1.17 8.07
CA PHE A 33 -12.47 2.32 8.39
C PHE A 33 -12.56 3.42 7.33
N ALA A 34 -12.46 3.07 6.06
CA ALA A 34 -12.53 4.01 4.94
C ALA A 34 -13.90 4.71 4.83
N LYS A 35 -14.98 4.03 5.25
CA LYS A 35 -16.34 4.60 5.41
C LYS A 35 -16.47 5.46 6.66
N LYS A 36 -15.42 5.57 7.49
CA LYS A 36 -15.43 6.26 8.80
C LYS A 36 -16.35 5.61 9.83
N ASN A 37 -16.66 4.33 9.66
CA ASN A 37 -17.42 3.55 10.62
C ASN A 37 -16.49 2.97 11.68
N TYR A 38 -15.93 3.83 12.52
CA TYR A 38 -14.88 3.46 13.47
C TYR A 38 -15.33 2.44 14.49
N THR A 39 -16.59 2.49 14.93
CA THR A 39 -17.15 1.48 15.84
C THR A 39 -17.11 0.08 15.22
N ASN A 40 -17.60 -0.08 14.00
CA ASN A 40 -17.54 -1.36 13.31
C ASN A 40 -16.09 -1.76 12.99
N THR A 41 -15.22 -0.82 12.66
CA THR A 41 -13.78 -1.09 12.48
C THR A 41 -13.19 -1.77 13.71
N LEU A 42 -13.48 -1.24 14.90
CA LEU A 42 -12.99 -1.82 16.17
C LEU A 42 -13.57 -3.21 16.43
N VAL A 43 -14.85 -3.43 16.12
CA VAL A 43 -15.48 -4.77 16.22
C VAL A 43 -14.80 -5.75 15.26
N CYS A 44 -14.62 -5.39 13.99
CA CYS A 44 -13.93 -6.23 13.00
C CYS A 44 -12.50 -6.58 13.43
N ILE A 45 -11.76 -5.62 14.02
CA ILE A 45 -10.40 -5.86 14.56
C ILE A 45 -10.44 -6.89 15.70
N MET A 46 -11.42 -6.80 16.60
CA MET A 46 -11.56 -7.76 17.70
C MET A 46 -11.88 -9.17 17.18
N GLU A 47 -12.81 -9.28 16.24
CA GLU A 47 -13.17 -10.55 15.59
C GLU A 47 -11.98 -11.17 14.87
N LEU A 48 -11.23 -10.36 14.12
CA LEU A 48 -10.04 -10.80 13.39
C LEU A 48 -8.96 -11.32 14.36
N LYS A 49 -8.72 -10.61 15.46
CA LYS A 49 -7.79 -11.08 16.50
C LYS A 49 -8.26 -12.36 17.18
N ALA A 50 -9.57 -12.52 17.43
CA ALA A 50 -10.13 -13.73 17.99
C ALA A 50 -9.98 -14.93 17.04
N GLN A 51 -10.14 -14.72 15.74
CA GLN A 51 -10.10 -15.77 14.72
C GLN A 51 -8.67 -16.19 14.35
N PHE A 52 -7.74 -15.22 14.16
CA PHE A 52 -6.41 -15.45 13.61
C PHE A 52 -5.27 -15.29 14.63
N GLY A 53 -5.56 -14.84 15.85
CA GLY A 53 -4.53 -14.54 16.85
C GLY A 53 -3.54 -13.47 16.42
N GLU A 54 -2.34 -13.51 16.99
CA GLU A 54 -1.22 -12.69 16.52
C GLU A 54 -0.72 -13.22 15.17
N ASN A 55 -0.58 -12.31 14.20
CA ASN A 55 -0.28 -12.66 12.82
C ASN A 55 0.51 -11.52 12.14
N LYS A 56 0.91 -11.71 10.89
CA LYS A 56 1.71 -10.73 10.14
C LYS A 56 1.06 -9.35 9.96
N LEU A 57 -0.27 -9.23 10.12
CA LEU A 57 -1.00 -7.96 10.02
C LEU A 57 -1.25 -7.31 11.39
N SER A 58 -0.80 -7.93 12.50
CA SER A 58 -0.99 -7.39 13.85
C SER A 58 -0.47 -5.96 14.03
N PRO A 59 0.71 -5.57 13.50
CA PRO A 59 1.16 -4.17 13.56
C PRO A 59 0.21 -3.21 12.83
N GLN A 60 -0.26 -3.60 11.64
CA GLN A 60 -1.18 -2.80 10.82
C GLN A 60 -2.55 -2.66 11.48
N LEU A 61 -3.05 -3.75 12.10
CA LEU A 61 -4.31 -3.73 12.87
C LEU A 61 -4.20 -2.87 14.12
N ALA A 62 -3.07 -2.94 14.84
CA ALA A 62 -2.81 -2.09 16.00
C ALA A 62 -2.80 -0.61 15.62
N TYR A 63 -2.15 -0.28 14.50
CA TYR A 63 -2.15 1.08 13.97
C TYR A 63 -3.56 1.54 13.56
N LEU A 64 -4.29 0.73 12.79
CA LEU A 64 -5.65 1.03 12.35
C LEU A 64 -6.59 1.24 13.55
N LYS A 65 -6.46 0.40 14.59
CA LYS A 65 -7.17 0.53 15.86
C LYS A 65 -6.88 1.89 16.50
N THR A 66 -5.60 2.22 16.68
CA THR A 66 -5.18 3.48 17.31
C THR A 66 -5.71 4.70 16.55
N ILE A 67 -5.68 4.68 15.21
CA ILE A 67 -6.26 5.78 14.41
C ILE A 67 -7.78 5.84 14.59
N ALA A 68 -8.49 4.71 14.59
CA ALA A 68 -9.94 4.69 14.80
C ALA A 68 -10.34 5.22 16.19
N GLU A 69 -9.60 4.85 17.25
CA GLU A 69 -9.82 5.34 18.63
C GLU A 69 -9.49 6.83 18.79
N GLY A 70 -8.46 7.32 18.11
CA GLY A 70 -8.01 8.71 18.17
C GLY A 70 -9.06 9.76 17.75
N HIS A 71 -10.14 9.35 17.08
CA HIS A 71 -11.29 10.22 16.80
C HIS A 71 -12.11 10.57 18.04
N GLN A 72 -11.95 9.81 19.13
CA GLN A 72 -12.68 9.99 20.39
C GLN A 72 -11.74 10.20 21.59
N GLU A 73 -10.42 10.16 21.37
CA GLU A 73 -9.42 10.22 22.41
C GLU A 73 -8.73 11.59 22.49
N GLU A 74 -8.32 11.95 23.71
CA GLU A 74 -7.39 13.04 23.96
C GLU A 74 -5.97 12.65 23.61
N LEU A 75 -5.07 13.64 23.57
CA LEU A 75 -3.68 13.45 23.13
C LEU A 75 -2.91 12.38 23.94
N ALA A 76 -3.07 12.37 25.26
CA ALA A 76 -2.25 11.48 26.10
C ALA A 76 -2.56 9.97 25.91
N PRO A 77 -3.82 9.52 25.87
CA PRO A 77 -4.17 8.15 25.51
C PRO A 77 -3.67 7.77 24.09
N PHE A 78 -3.92 8.63 23.11
CA PHE A 78 -3.51 8.42 21.74
C PHE A 78 -1.99 8.26 21.59
N GLU A 79 -1.21 9.17 22.21
CA GLU A 79 0.25 9.08 22.22
C GLU A 79 0.74 7.80 22.92
N THR A 80 0.06 7.37 24.00
CA THR A 80 0.38 6.12 24.70
C THR A 80 0.15 4.92 23.80
N SER A 81 -0.95 4.88 23.06
CA SER A 81 -1.27 3.81 22.10
C SER A 81 -0.23 3.75 20.99
N LEU A 82 0.22 4.89 20.45
CA LEU A 82 1.30 4.94 19.46
C LEU A 82 2.63 4.41 20.03
N LYS A 83 3.02 4.81 21.24
CA LYS A 83 4.24 4.30 21.90
C LYS A 83 4.18 2.80 22.13
N ASN A 84 3.01 2.26 22.48
CA ASN A 84 2.80 0.82 22.65
C ASN A 84 3.01 0.07 21.33
N ILE A 85 2.61 0.61 20.19
CA ILE A 85 2.89 -0.01 18.88
C ILE A 85 4.41 -0.15 18.67
N VAL A 86 5.16 0.93 18.89
CA VAL A 86 6.63 0.91 18.70
C VAL A 86 7.31 -0.08 19.63
N SER A 87 6.85 -0.20 20.89
CA SER A 87 7.41 -1.14 21.86
C SER A 87 7.04 -2.59 21.57
N THR A 88 5.83 -2.85 21.05
CA THR A 88 5.33 -4.20 20.76
C THR A 88 5.90 -4.74 19.45
N TYR A 89 6.08 -3.87 18.45
CA TYR A 89 6.51 -4.26 17.11
C TYR A 89 7.77 -3.50 16.66
N PRO A 90 8.88 -3.54 17.43
CA PRO A 90 10.06 -2.69 17.16
C PRO A 90 10.72 -2.96 15.80
N GLU A 91 10.62 -4.21 15.31
CA GLU A 91 11.23 -4.68 14.06
C GLU A 91 10.32 -4.54 12.81
N ASP A 92 9.07 -4.06 13.00
CA ASP A 92 8.18 -3.87 11.85
C ASP A 92 8.67 -2.71 10.98
N LYS A 93 8.89 -3.01 9.69
CA LYS A 93 9.50 -2.07 8.73
C LYS A 93 8.51 -1.12 8.07
N LEU A 94 7.21 -1.36 8.23
CA LEU A 94 6.16 -0.54 7.63
C LEU A 94 5.53 0.40 8.67
N ILE A 95 5.08 -0.14 9.79
CA ILE A 95 4.27 0.59 10.77
C ILE A 95 5.16 1.34 11.78
N THR A 96 6.24 0.71 12.26
CA THR A 96 7.10 1.34 13.28
C THR A 96 7.73 2.66 12.79
N PRO A 97 8.29 2.77 11.57
CA PRO A 97 8.77 4.04 11.05
C PRO A 97 7.65 5.08 10.92
N LEU A 98 6.48 4.67 10.44
CA LEU A 98 5.31 5.54 10.30
C LEU A 98 4.87 6.11 11.66
N VAL A 99 4.77 5.25 12.69
CA VAL A 99 4.37 5.66 14.05
C VAL A 99 5.40 6.60 14.67
N LYS A 100 6.69 6.37 14.44
CA LYS A 100 7.74 7.30 14.90
C LYS A 100 7.57 8.69 14.29
N ASN A 101 7.29 8.77 12.97
CA ASN A 101 7.01 10.05 12.31
C ASN A 101 5.77 10.75 12.91
N HIS A 102 4.73 10.00 13.29
CA HIS A 102 3.56 10.57 13.99
C HIS A 102 3.92 11.09 15.39
N LEU A 103 4.72 10.35 16.15
CA LEU A 103 5.19 10.80 17.46
C LEU A 103 6.03 12.09 17.36
N ASP A 104 6.89 12.18 16.35
CA ASP A 104 7.67 13.40 16.06
C ASP A 104 6.77 14.58 15.68
N PHE A 105 5.71 14.32 14.90
CA PHE A 105 4.72 15.34 14.56
C PHE A 105 3.96 15.81 15.81
N ILE A 106 3.54 14.87 16.68
CA ILE A 106 2.88 15.20 17.95
C ILE A 106 3.78 16.08 18.81
N GLU A 107 5.06 15.74 18.95
CA GLU A 107 6.02 16.51 19.76
C GLU A 107 6.15 17.95 19.25
N LYS A 108 6.30 18.13 17.94
CA LYS A 108 6.38 19.44 17.29
C LYS A 108 5.12 20.29 17.44
N ASN A 109 3.94 19.65 17.50
CA ASN A 109 2.63 20.31 17.51
C ASN A 109 1.87 20.14 18.84
N ARG A 110 2.51 19.71 19.91
CA ARG A 110 1.91 19.35 21.19
C ARG A 110 0.94 20.37 21.74
N LYS A 111 1.32 21.65 21.70
CA LYS A 111 0.45 22.75 22.25
C LYS A 111 -0.89 22.83 21.51
N VAL A 112 -0.90 22.67 20.21
CA VAL A 112 -2.10 22.74 19.37
C VAL A 112 -2.95 21.50 19.56
N LEU A 113 -2.31 20.33 19.59
CA LEU A 113 -3.02 19.05 19.73
C LEU A 113 -3.60 18.86 21.13
N ALA A 114 -2.90 19.30 22.19
CA ALA A 114 -3.38 19.20 23.57
C ALA A 114 -4.63 20.06 23.86
N ALA A 115 -4.93 21.05 23.03
CA ALA A 115 -6.12 21.86 23.14
C ALA A 115 -7.37 21.24 22.47
N LYS A 116 -7.21 20.12 21.75
CA LYS A 116 -8.32 19.43 21.07
C LYS A 116 -9.04 18.47 22.03
N LEU A 117 -10.37 18.35 21.89
CA LEU A 117 -11.18 17.36 22.61
C LEU A 117 -10.94 15.93 22.10
N ALA A 118 -10.64 15.80 20.81
CA ALA A 118 -10.18 14.57 20.20
C ALA A 118 -8.96 14.88 19.31
N VAL A 119 -8.00 13.95 19.25
CA VAL A 119 -6.77 14.16 18.49
C VAL A 119 -7.03 14.15 16.99
N LEU A 120 -7.84 13.19 16.53
CA LEU A 120 -8.15 13.00 15.13
C LEU A 120 -9.61 13.40 14.84
N THR A 121 -9.77 14.21 13.82
CA THR A 121 -11.08 14.59 13.27
C THR A 121 -11.07 14.30 11.77
N ASP A 122 -12.24 14.25 11.16
CA ASP A 122 -12.35 14.02 9.70
C ASP A 122 -11.63 15.07 8.85
N LYS A 123 -11.32 16.22 9.43
CA LYS A 123 -10.57 17.31 8.79
C LYS A 123 -9.13 17.43 9.30
N ASP A 124 -8.70 16.52 10.16
CA ASP A 124 -7.33 16.54 10.67
C ASP A 124 -6.35 16.17 9.57
N PRO A 125 -5.26 16.93 9.35
CA PRO A 125 -4.27 16.63 8.32
C PRO A 125 -3.69 15.21 8.40
N LEU A 126 -3.53 14.64 9.61
CA LEU A 126 -3.07 13.26 9.79
C LEU A 126 -4.06 12.26 9.20
N VAL A 127 -5.36 12.42 9.46
CA VAL A 127 -6.41 11.53 8.97
C VAL A 127 -6.68 11.80 7.49
N TYR A 128 -6.73 13.07 7.11
CA TYR A 128 -7.01 13.46 5.72
C TYR A 128 -5.97 12.91 4.76
N ALA A 129 -4.68 13.04 5.09
CA ALA A 129 -3.59 12.46 4.31
C ALA A 129 -3.68 10.92 4.20
N LEU A 130 -4.20 10.24 5.25
CA LEU A 130 -4.37 8.78 5.25
C LEU A 130 -5.54 8.32 4.39
N VAL A 131 -6.63 9.08 4.31
CA VAL A 131 -7.88 8.70 3.63
C VAL A 131 -7.94 9.21 2.20
N GLU A 132 -7.38 10.39 1.89
CA GLU A 132 -7.39 10.93 0.51
C GLU A 132 -6.68 10.04 -0.50
N GLU A 133 -5.62 9.35 -0.08
CA GLU A 133 -4.91 8.41 -0.95
C GLU A 133 -5.75 7.21 -1.38
N THR A 134 -6.89 6.98 -0.75
CA THR A 134 -7.82 5.90 -1.13
C THR A 134 -8.83 6.32 -2.20
N LYS A 135 -8.94 7.62 -2.50
CA LYS A 135 -9.84 8.10 -3.57
C LYS A 135 -9.25 7.82 -4.95
N THR A 136 -10.04 7.21 -5.79
CA THR A 136 -9.70 6.91 -7.18
C THR A 136 -9.82 8.16 -8.03
N GLU A 137 -8.73 8.71 -8.53
CA GLU A 137 -8.76 9.62 -9.66
C GLU A 137 -8.63 8.82 -10.96
N ILE A 138 -9.71 8.76 -11.71
CA ILE A 138 -9.71 8.20 -13.06
C ILE A 138 -9.18 9.28 -13.99
N ILE A 139 -7.90 9.20 -14.35
CA ILE A 139 -7.33 10.07 -15.38
C ILE A 139 -7.58 9.41 -16.74
N SER A 140 -8.52 9.98 -17.48
CA SER A 140 -8.73 9.68 -18.89
C SER A 140 -7.54 10.26 -19.70
N SER A 141 -6.62 9.42 -20.13
CA SER A 141 -5.53 9.83 -21.04
C SER A 141 -5.98 9.69 -22.49
N LYS A 142 -5.90 10.78 -23.26
CA LYS A 142 -6.02 10.76 -24.71
C LYS A 142 -4.86 9.97 -25.32
N PRO A 143 -5.08 9.17 -26.38
CA PRO A 143 -4.01 8.39 -26.98
C PRO A 143 -2.99 9.30 -27.69
N ALA A 144 -1.71 9.12 -27.37
CA ALA A 144 -0.61 9.76 -28.08
C ALA A 144 -0.25 8.99 -29.38
N LYS A 145 0.17 9.75 -30.37
CA LYS A 145 0.46 9.34 -31.74
C LYS A 145 1.68 8.38 -31.79
N ILE A 146 1.51 7.26 -32.44
CA ILE A 146 2.52 6.20 -32.62
C ILE A 146 3.62 6.67 -33.57
N LEU A 147 4.87 6.55 -33.15
CA LEU A 147 6.06 6.58 -33.98
C LEU A 147 6.62 5.16 -34.09
N GLU A 148 6.71 4.65 -35.29
CA GLU A 148 7.16 3.30 -35.60
C GLU A 148 8.67 3.14 -35.34
N THR A 149 9.01 2.31 -34.37
CA THR A 149 10.29 1.61 -34.28
C THR A 149 9.99 0.13 -33.93
N ASN A 150 10.82 -0.82 -34.41
CA ASN A 150 10.61 -2.27 -34.33
C ASN A 150 10.48 -2.86 -32.90
N SER A 151 10.42 -2.03 -31.86
CA SER A 151 10.04 -2.35 -30.50
C SER A 151 8.99 -1.32 -30.08
N LEU A 152 7.83 -1.79 -29.65
CA LEU A 152 6.73 -0.95 -29.20
C LEU A 152 7.11 -0.11 -27.98
N PHE A 153 8.01 -0.64 -27.14
CA PHE A 153 8.50 -0.01 -25.92
C PHE A 153 9.92 0.53 -26.09
N SER A 154 10.23 1.63 -25.41
CA SER A 154 11.49 2.35 -25.51
C SER A 154 12.33 2.19 -24.25
N LEU A 155 13.66 1.98 -24.46
CA LEU A 155 14.69 2.06 -23.41
C LEU A 155 15.25 3.47 -23.25
N ALA A 156 14.81 4.44 -24.08
CA ALA A 156 15.30 5.80 -24.00
C ALA A 156 15.13 6.37 -22.60
N ASP A 157 16.15 7.08 -22.14
CA ASP A 157 16.07 7.80 -20.86
C ASP A 157 14.90 8.78 -20.88
N SER A 158 14.22 8.84 -19.75
CA SER A 158 13.06 9.69 -19.54
C SER A 158 13.34 10.62 -18.39
N SER A 159 12.73 11.80 -18.42
CA SER A 159 12.69 12.68 -17.25
C SER A 159 11.66 12.23 -16.21
N HIS A 160 10.84 11.22 -16.53
CA HIS A 160 9.73 10.78 -15.69
C HIS A 160 9.63 9.25 -15.68
N TYR A 161 9.88 8.68 -14.52
CA TYR A 161 9.78 7.25 -14.24
C TYR A 161 8.69 6.96 -13.24
N TYR A 162 8.14 5.76 -13.32
CA TYR A 162 7.11 5.24 -12.41
C TYR A 162 7.47 3.83 -11.97
N VAL A 163 7.16 3.50 -10.74
CA VAL A 163 7.09 2.11 -10.28
C VAL A 163 5.65 1.65 -10.46
N VAL A 164 5.46 0.55 -11.17
CA VAL A 164 4.14 0.01 -11.53
C VAL A 164 3.95 -1.33 -10.86
N ILE A 165 2.81 -1.48 -10.16
CA ILE A 165 2.32 -2.76 -9.65
C ILE A 165 1.13 -3.13 -10.53
N ASP A 166 1.30 -4.20 -11.31
CA ASP A 166 0.23 -4.79 -12.12
C ASP A 166 -0.46 -5.89 -11.32
N VAL A 167 -1.76 -5.79 -11.19
CA VAL A 167 -2.60 -6.77 -10.50
C VAL A 167 -3.51 -7.44 -11.52
N ALA A 168 -3.28 -8.74 -11.78
CA ALA A 168 -4.04 -9.57 -12.70
C ALA A 168 -5.40 -10.00 -12.10
N ASN A 169 -6.18 -9.02 -11.63
CA ASN A 169 -7.54 -9.17 -11.14
C ASN A 169 -8.26 -7.83 -11.22
N GLY A 170 -8.97 -7.59 -12.32
CA GLY A 170 -9.68 -6.34 -12.56
C GLY A 170 -10.79 -6.01 -11.55
N GLY A 171 -11.32 -7.02 -10.84
CA GLY A 171 -12.34 -6.85 -9.80
C GLY A 171 -11.80 -6.78 -8.36
N ALA A 172 -10.47 -6.85 -8.16
CA ALA A 172 -9.90 -6.81 -6.81
C ALA A 172 -10.12 -5.43 -6.14
N ASN A 173 -10.53 -5.46 -4.87
CA ASN A 173 -10.51 -4.25 -4.05
C ASN A 173 -9.06 -3.97 -3.60
N LEU A 174 -8.46 -2.92 -4.14
CA LEU A 174 -7.09 -2.51 -3.87
C LEU A 174 -6.98 -1.34 -2.86
N SER A 175 -8.08 -0.92 -2.25
CA SER A 175 -8.10 0.24 -1.33
C SER A 175 -7.13 0.08 -0.17
N SER A 176 -7.14 -1.08 0.50
CA SER A 176 -6.22 -1.37 1.61
C SER A 176 -4.76 -1.51 1.15
N SER A 177 -4.52 -2.07 -0.04
CA SER A 177 -3.18 -2.16 -0.62
C SER A 177 -2.63 -0.77 -0.96
N ARG A 178 -3.43 0.09 -1.54
CA ARG A 178 -3.08 1.50 -1.82
C ARG A 178 -2.83 2.28 -0.54
N PHE A 179 -3.63 2.06 0.48
CA PHE A 179 -3.39 2.64 1.81
C PHE A 179 -2.02 2.20 2.37
N GLY A 180 -1.67 0.92 2.25
CA GLY A 180 -0.36 0.40 2.64
C GLY A 180 0.81 1.04 1.86
N ILE A 181 0.64 1.30 0.55
CA ILE A 181 1.61 2.06 -0.24
C ILE A 181 1.76 3.48 0.31
N GLY A 182 0.66 4.15 0.62
CA GLY A 182 0.69 5.47 1.23
C GLY A 182 1.37 5.49 2.60
N GLN A 183 1.16 4.47 3.42
CA GLN A 183 1.88 4.31 4.69
C GLN A 183 3.40 4.18 4.45
N PHE A 184 3.81 3.35 3.49
CA PHE A 184 5.20 3.18 3.10
C PHE A 184 5.82 4.51 2.62
N ASN A 185 5.12 5.26 1.76
CA ASN A 185 5.58 6.54 1.25
C ASN A 185 5.81 7.53 2.40
N ARG A 186 4.87 7.68 3.31
CA ARG A 186 5.00 8.59 4.46
C ARG A 186 6.12 8.17 5.43
N ALA A 187 6.30 6.87 5.62
CA ALA A 187 7.34 6.37 6.51
C ALA A 187 8.76 6.61 5.98
N ASN A 188 8.95 6.53 4.66
CA ASN A 188 10.28 6.49 4.05
C ASN A 188 10.60 7.73 3.19
N PHE A 189 9.58 8.51 2.77
CA PHE A 189 9.72 9.65 1.87
C PHE A 189 8.90 10.83 2.42
N ALA A 190 9.34 11.37 3.56
CA ALA A 190 8.60 12.35 4.38
C ALA A 190 8.24 13.66 3.65
N ASP A 191 8.92 14.00 2.56
CA ASP A 191 8.65 15.21 1.77
C ASP A 191 7.32 15.15 0.99
N GLY A 192 6.55 14.07 1.13
CA GLY A 192 5.17 13.96 0.66
C GLY A 192 4.99 14.01 -0.87
N ALA A 193 6.08 13.98 -1.63
CA ALA A 193 6.04 14.18 -3.07
C ALA A 193 5.61 12.93 -3.85
N ILE A 194 5.80 11.71 -3.27
CA ILE A 194 5.52 10.46 -4.00
C ILE A 194 4.05 10.10 -3.84
N LYS A 195 3.31 10.24 -4.94
CA LYS A 195 1.90 9.85 -5.05
C LYS A 195 1.75 8.50 -5.73
N HIS A 196 0.61 7.88 -5.56
CA HIS A 196 0.23 6.69 -6.31
C HIS A 196 -1.19 6.84 -6.85
N GLN A 197 -1.43 6.22 -8.00
CA GLN A 197 -2.73 6.28 -8.69
C GLN A 197 -3.11 4.88 -9.16
N LEU A 198 -4.40 4.67 -9.39
CA LEU A 198 -4.97 3.43 -9.90
C LEU A 198 -5.46 3.64 -11.34
N LYS A 199 -5.09 2.74 -12.24
CA LYS A 199 -5.55 2.72 -13.64
C LYS A 199 -6.08 1.34 -13.97
N PRO A 200 -7.36 1.18 -14.31
CA PRO A 200 -7.85 -0.09 -14.86
C PRO A 200 -7.27 -0.30 -16.27
N VAL A 201 -6.95 -1.55 -16.60
CA VAL A 201 -6.43 -1.96 -17.90
C VAL A 201 -7.23 -3.15 -18.42
N GLY A 202 -8.13 -2.89 -19.36
CA GLY A 202 -9.16 -3.84 -19.73
C GLY A 202 -10.03 -4.25 -18.54
N ASP A 203 -10.61 -5.44 -18.61
CA ASP A 203 -11.44 -6.00 -17.53
C ASP A 203 -10.63 -6.90 -16.58
N ALA A 204 -9.42 -7.29 -16.97
CA ALA A 204 -8.64 -8.31 -16.29
C ALA A 204 -7.56 -7.74 -15.35
N ASN A 205 -7.08 -6.53 -15.58
CA ASN A 205 -5.94 -5.98 -14.84
C ASN A 205 -6.24 -4.60 -14.24
N GLN A 206 -5.52 -4.29 -13.15
CA GLN A 206 -5.43 -2.96 -12.56
C GLN A 206 -3.97 -2.61 -12.34
N LEU A 207 -3.55 -1.41 -12.71
CA LEU A 207 -2.22 -0.89 -12.43
C LEU A 207 -2.28 0.10 -11.27
N ILE A 208 -1.45 -0.12 -10.24
CA ILE A 208 -1.09 0.94 -9.30
C ILE A 208 0.25 1.50 -9.78
N TYR A 209 0.27 2.74 -10.24
CA TYR A 209 1.52 3.40 -10.64
C TYR A 209 1.89 4.48 -9.63
N ILE A 210 3.15 4.46 -9.23
CA ILE A 210 3.72 5.23 -8.14
C ILE A 210 4.81 6.12 -8.71
N GLY A 211 4.79 7.35 -8.37
CA GLY A 211 5.72 8.37 -8.86
C GLY A 211 5.04 9.74 -8.86
N GLU A 212 5.64 10.68 -9.43
CA GLU A 212 6.62 10.73 -10.54
C GLU A 212 8.05 10.77 -9.98
N PHE A 213 8.97 9.98 -10.56
CA PHE A 213 10.40 10.05 -10.23
C PHE A 213 11.15 10.70 -11.38
N TYR A 214 12.04 11.65 -11.08
CA TYR A 214 12.77 12.43 -12.09
C TYR A 214 14.09 11.80 -12.52
N SER A 215 14.45 10.63 -11.96
CA SER A 215 15.59 9.84 -12.40
C SER A 215 15.33 8.35 -12.30
N LYS A 216 16.01 7.57 -13.16
CA LYS A 216 15.97 6.10 -13.11
C LYS A 216 16.48 5.57 -11.77
N ASN A 217 17.53 6.18 -11.22
CA ASN A 217 18.14 5.72 -9.97
C ASN A 217 17.16 5.85 -8.80
N THR A 218 16.53 7.03 -8.63
CA THR A 218 15.55 7.22 -7.55
C THR A 218 14.35 6.29 -7.67
N ALA A 219 13.87 6.02 -8.89
CA ALA A 219 12.80 5.06 -9.12
C ALA A 219 13.23 3.62 -8.84
N THR A 220 14.48 3.26 -9.16
CA THR A 220 15.04 1.94 -8.88
C THR A 220 15.23 1.74 -7.37
N ASP A 221 15.74 2.74 -6.66
CA ASP A 221 15.90 2.69 -5.20
C ASP A 221 14.54 2.52 -4.51
N TYR A 222 13.53 3.26 -4.96
CA TYR A 222 12.17 3.09 -4.48
C TYR A 222 11.64 1.67 -4.74
N LEU A 223 11.81 1.15 -5.96
CA LEU A 223 11.41 -0.20 -6.36
C LEU A 223 12.03 -1.27 -5.46
N GLN A 224 13.33 -1.16 -5.16
CA GLN A 224 14.04 -2.12 -4.31
C GLN A 224 13.53 -2.07 -2.87
N ASN A 225 13.30 -0.87 -2.33
CA ASN A 225 12.83 -0.68 -0.96
C ASN A 225 11.40 -1.23 -0.77
N ILE A 226 10.45 -0.87 -1.65
CA ILE A 226 9.06 -1.33 -1.52
C ILE A 226 8.93 -2.83 -1.81
N ARG A 227 9.74 -3.40 -2.72
CA ARG A 227 9.68 -4.81 -3.10
C ARG A 227 9.79 -5.75 -1.91
N SER A 228 10.63 -5.41 -0.94
CA SER A 228 10.82 -6.21 0.27
C SER A 228 9.59 -6.25 1.19
N LEU A 229 8.70 -5.28 1.07
CA LEU A 229 7.49 -5.11 1.90
C LEU A 229 6.19 -5.37 1.13
N LEU A 230 6.26 -5.69 -0.17
CA LEU A 230 5.07 -5.86 -0.99
C LEU A 230 4.13 -6.95 -0.48
N SER A 231 4.65 -8.05 0.06
CA SER A 231 3.84 -9.13 0.65
C SER A 231 3.02 -8.67 1.86
N ASP A 232 3.47 -7.62 2.54
CA ASP A 232 2.80 -7.05 3.71
C ASP A 232 1.88 -5.89 3.33
N ILE A 233 2.18 -5.21 2.23
CA ILE A 233 1.41 -4.10 1.67
C ILE A 233 0.23 -4.62 0.84
N MET A 234 0.48 -5.54 -0.09
CA MET A 234 -0.54 -6.06 -1.00
C MET A 234 -1.45 -7.07 -0.28
N LYS A 235 -2.76 -6.82 -0.33
CA LYS A 235 -3.79 -7.66 0.30
C LYS A 235 -4.48 -8.58 -0.70
N VAL A 236 -3.73 -8.97 -1.72
CA VAL A 236 -4.10 -9.93 -2.76
C VAL A 236 -3.05 -11.05 -2.80
N SER A 237 -3.37 -12.15 -3.49
CA SER A 237 -2.44 -13.29 -3.64
C SER A 237 -1.13 -12.85 -4.31
N LYS A 238 -0.01 -13.38 -3.86
CA LYS A 238 1.32 -13.03 -4.37
C LYS A 238 1.48 -13.32 -5.87
N GLU A 239 0.81 -14.35 -6.35
CA GLU A 239 0.82 -14.78 -7.75
C GLU A 239 -0.01 -13.84 -8.65
N SER A 240 -0.87 -13.01 -8.05
CA SER A 240 -1.78 -12.13 -8.79
C SER A 240 -1.19 -10.76 -9.10
N TYR A 241 0.03 -10.45 -8.66
CA TYR A 241 0.66 -9.16 -8.94
C TYR A 241 2.12 -9.27 -9.32
N SER A 242 2.58 -8.31 -10.11
CA SER A 242 3.98 -8.11 -10.46
C SER A 242 4.37 -6.64 -10.30
N ILE A 243 5.67 -6.36 -10.13
CA ILE A 243 6.18 -5.01 -9.96
C ILE A 243 7.36 -4.76 -10.89
N TYR A 244 7.35 -3.60 -11.54
CA TYR A 244 8.39 -3.19 -12.49
C TYR A 244 8.54 -1.68 -12.59
N LEU A 245 9.67 -1.24 -13.15
CA LEU A 245 9.95 0.14 -13.49
C LEU A 245 9.36 0.46 -14.88
N CYS A 246 8.82 1.66 -15.05
CA CYS A 246 8.25 2.11 -16.32
C CYS A 246 8.57 3.59 -16.57
N THR A 247 8.90 3.94 -17.80
CA THR A 247 8.96 5.35 -18.22
C THR A 247 7.55 5.88 -18.47
N LYS A 248 7.37 7.21 -18.42
CA LYS A 248 6.07 7.83 -18.74
C LYS A 248 5.57 7.40 -20.11
N ALA A 249 6.44 7.42 -21.13
CA ALA A 249 6.08 7.04 -22.50
C ALA A 249 5.58 5.57 -22.59
N ASN A 250 6.26 4.65 -21.91
CA ASN A 250 5.83 3.25 -21.89
C ASN A 250 4.54 3.06 -21.08
N LEU A 251 4.39 3.76 -19.95
CA LEU A 251 3.17 3.68 -19.11
C LEU A 251 1.92 4.14 -19.87
N ASP A 252 2.06 5.15 -20.73
CA ASP A 252 0.95 5.67 -21.55
C ASP A 252 0.47 4.65 -22.61
N LEU A 253 1.36 3.76 -23.06
CA LEU A 253 1.04 2.68 -24.00
C LEU A 253 0.27 1.53 -23.33
N LEU A 254 0.39 1.34 -22.01
CA LEU A 254 -0.26 0.21 -21.29
C LEU A 254 -1.77 0.42 -21.20
N SER A 255 -2.49 0.07 -22.25
CA SER A 255 -3.93 0.28 -22.37
C SER A 255 -4.77 -1.02 -22.37
N ASN A 256 -4.14 -2.18 -22.53
CA ASN A 256 -4.80 -3.48 -22.50
C ASN A 256 -3.86 -4.58 -21.97
N THR A 257 -4.40 -5.76 -21.67
CA THR A 257 -3.68 -6.90 -21.11
C THR A 257 -2.56 -7.41 -22.01
N ASP A 258 -2.73 -7.39 -23.34
CA ASP A 258 -1.71 -7.87 -24.28
C ASP A 258 -0.47 -6.96 -24.23
N LEU A 259 -0.66 -5.66 -24.14
CA LEU A 259 0.43 -4.70 -23.99
C LEU A 259 1.13 -4.82 -22.64
N LEU A 260 0.39 -5.17 -21.58
CA LEU A 260 1.01 -5.47 -20.28
C LEU A 260 1.92 -6.70 -20.36
N ILE A 261 1.46 -7.79 -20.96
CA ILE A 261 2.26 -9.02 -21.14
C ILE A 261 3.50 -8.72 -21.98
N GLN A 262 3.36 -7.97 -23.07
CA GLN A 262 4.49 -7.56 -23.90
C GLN A 262 5.48 -6.67 -23.12
N TYR A 263 4.98 -5.74 -22.29
CA TYR A 263 5.84 -4.90 -21.47
C TYR A 263 6.58 -5.69 -20.39
N GLN A 264 5.93 -6.64 -19.74
CA GLN A 264 6.57 -7.52 -18.75
C GLN A 264 7.74 -8.30 -19.38
N LYS A 265 7.53 -8.82 -20.60
CA LYS A 265 8.61 -9.49 -21.36
C LYS A 265 9.75 -8.53 -21.68
N PHE A 266 9.44 -7.37 -22.25
CA PHE A 266 10.40 -6.31 -22.53
C PHE A 266 11.19 -5.89 -21.26
N TYR A 267 10.50 -5.73 -20.12
CA TYR A 267 11.13 -5.37 -18.85
C TYR A 267 12.12 -6.47 -18.38
N THR A 268 11.73 -7.72 -18.47
CA THR A 268 12.58 -8.86 -18.07
C THR A 268 13.83 -8.96 -18.96
N GLU A 269 13.70 -8.71 -20.25
CA GLU A 269 14.82 -8.77 -21.21
C GLU A 269 15.83 -7.62 -21.05
N HIS A 270 15.41 -6.46 -20.53
CA HIS A 270 16.22 -5.23 -20.56
C HIS A 270 16.55 -4.61 -19.20
N TYR A 271 15.85 -5.00 -18.12
CA TYR A 271 16.02 -4.41 -16.77
C TYR A 271 16.36 -5.45 -15.68
N GLN A 272 16.30 -6.74 -15.98
CA GLN A 272 16.72 -7.84 -15.10
C GLN A 272 17.93 -8.54 -15.69
#